data_b05caad40d28e0ccd170f6a94b8028c8
#
_entry.id   b05caad40d28e0ccd170f6a94b8028c8
#
_cell.length_a   1.000
_cell.length_b   1.000
_cell.length_c   1.000
_cell.angle_alpha   90.00
_cell.angle_beta   90.00
_cell.angle_gamma   90.00
#
_symmetry.space_group_name_H-M   'P 1'
#
loop_
_entity.id
_entity.type
_entity.pdbx_description
1 polymer ?
#
loop_
_entity_poly.entity_id
_entity_poly.type
_entity_poly.pdbx_seq_one_letter_code
_entity_poly.pdbx_strand_id
1 'polypeptide(L)'
;MRPIPTLLALSLAVLPAFASAADFDNWPTKYAFGDGTELAATANIAYDYNDFSSGSGLEDDDAVRRKEFGATLKKKGVYDAMVYYDFQSDTWLDVFVRFESKAFFGRDIGRFRFGYMKTPVGLDANTSSRAGSFLETALPVQAFYAGRRTGVEWVLERPQYLLQAGAYGGKDLQGDNPGTTQAVRAVWTPVKAPGDVIHLGLAYSQENPRGYSDGRDVHHEASARLRARPEAGLTDIRYVDSGALVTADQIRRTGLEGIWIRGPFSLQAEALQATVTRKGLPDYTGSGQYAMASWVLTGESRPYNAGAVANIKPAHDYGAVELVARYSRMDLDDGSILGGRQHDLPLGANWYLTSHFKFQANYVKVDASRRGVHSTPEIFELRAQMHF
;
A
#
# COMPACT_ATOMS: atom_id res chain seq x y z
N MET A 1 -27.25 22.31 3.67
CA MET A 1 -25.91 22.91 3.74
C MET A 1 -25.56 23.12 5.22
N ARG A 2 -24.74 22.27 5.79
CA ARG A 2 -24.14 22.51 7.11
C ARG A 2 -22.91 23.40 6.91
N PRO A 3 -22.62 24.39 7.76
CA PRO A 3 -21.44 25.22 7.60
C PRO A 3 -20.19 24.36 7.74
N ILE A 4 -19.26 24.50 6.79
CA ILE A 4 -17.90 23.97 6.90
C ILE A 4 -17.34 24.49 8.22
N PRO A 5 -16.86 23.64 9.13
CA PRO A 5 -16.40 24.12 10.42
C PRO A 5 -15.25 25.12 10.21
N THR A 6 -15.44 26.31 10.74
CA THR A 6 -14.52 27.47 10.68
C THR A 6 -13.09 27.15 11.21
N LEU A 7 -12.92 26.02 11.83
CA LEU A 7 -11.63 25.50 12.34
C LEU A 7 -10.66 25.10 11.21
N LEU A 8 -11.13 24.67 10.02
CA LEU A 8 -10.26 24.31 8.91
C LEU A 8 -9.64 25.55 8.25
N ALA A 9 -10.36 26.66 8.21
CA ALA A 9 -9.86 27.91 7.63
C ALA A 9 -8.79 28.60 8.50
N LEU A 10 -8.84 28.42 9.83
CA LEU A 10 -7.86 28.99 10.74
C LEU A 10 -6.53 28.21 10.75
N SER A 11 -6.56 26.90 10.52
CA SER A 11 -5.35 26.07 10.49
C SER A 11 -4.52 26.26 9.24
N LEU A 12 -5.12 26.57 8.10
CA LEU A 12 -4.41 26.84 6.85
C LEU A 12 -3.67 28.19 6.83
N ALA A 13 -4.15 29.19 7.56
CA ALA A 13 -3.54 30.51 7.61
C ALA A 13 -2.27 30.59 8.51
N VAL A 14 -2.09 29.62 9.41
CA VAL A 14 -0.95 29.60 10.35
C VAL A 14 0.22 28.76 9.84
N LEU A 15 0.01 27.85 8.89
CA LEU A 15 1.03 26.95 8.37
C LEU A 15 2.24 27.64 7.68
N PRO A 16 2.11 28.75 6.94
CA PRO A 16 3.27 29.38 6.33
C PRO A 16 4.26 30.00 7.32
N ALA A 17 3.77 30.39 8.52
CA ALA A 17 4.63 31.03 9.52
C ALA A 17 5.55 30.03 10.27
N PHE A 18 5.16 28.75 10.32
CA PHE A 18 5.99 27.71 10.97
C PHE A 18 6.97 27.05 10.02
N ALA A 19 6.73 27.10 8.69
CA ALA A 19 7.58 26.45 7.71
C ALA A 19 8.97 27.12 7.55
N SER A 20 9.11 28.38 7.89
CA SER A 20 10.37 29.13 7.75
C SER A 20 11.31 29.07 8.94
N ALA A 21 10.93 28.42 10.04
CA ALA A 21 11.70 28.43 11.30
C ALA A 21 12.14 27.02 11.77
N ALA A 22 11.69 25.94 11.15
CA ALA A 22 12.03 24.58 11.57
C ALA A 22 12.93 23.92 10.51
N ASP A 23 14.13 23.55 10.91
CA ASP A 23 15.02 22.68 10.12
C ASP A 23 14.47 21.26 10.15
N PHE A 24 13.54 20.94 9.23
CA PHE A 24 12.95 19.62 9.10
C PHE A 24 13.88 18.60 8.41
N ASP A 25 14.99 19.02 7.83
CA ASP A 25 15.91 18.11 7.12
C ASP A 25 16.65 17.18 8.09
N ASN A 26 16.80 17.60 9.36
CA ASN A 26 17.43 16.82 10.42
C ASN A 26 16.42 16.14 11.36
N TRP A 27 15.14 16.11 11.03
CA TRP A 27 14.11 15.50 11.86
C TRP A 27 13.59 14.19 11.24
N PRO A 28 13.38 13.10 11.98
CA PRO A 28 13.66 12.98 13.42
C PRO A 28 15.15 12.82 13.71
N THR A 29 15.57 13.36 14.84
CA THR A 29 16.94 13.18 15.30
C THR A 29 17.24 11.71 15.54
N LYS A 30 18.31 11.23 14.95
CA LYS A 30 18.81 9.87 15.14
C LYS A 30 19.78 9.84 16.31
N TYR A 31 19.67 8.82 17.13
CA TYR A 31 20.67 8.53 18.14
C TYR A 31 21.68 7.56 17.54
N ALA A 32 22.95 7.97 17.48
CA ALA A 32 24.06 7.15 16.99
C ALA A 32 24.83 6.56 18.18
N PHE A 33 24.94 5.24 18.23
CA PHE A 33 25.79 4.53 19.18
C PHE A 33 27.26 4.52 18.72
N GLY A 34 28.18 4.34 19.65
CA GLY A 34 29.63 4.35 19.35
C GLY A 34 30.10 3.26 18.38
N ASP A 35 29.32 2.22 18.16
CA ASP A 35 29.59 1.12 17.22
C ASP A 35 29.04 1.38 15.81
N GLY A 36 28.48 2.57 15.54
CA GLY A 36 27.86 2.96 14.28
C GLY A 36 26.44 2.45 14.07
N THR A 37 25.80 1.92 15.12
CA THR A 37 24.38 1.62 15.13
C THR A 37 23.57 2.91 15.31
N GLU A 38 22.48 3.09 14.55
CA GLU A 38 21.58 4.24 14.62
C GLU A 38 20.19 3.77 15.08
N LEU A 39 19.64 4.43 16.09
CA LEU A 39 18.24 4.31 16.51
C LEU A 39 17.48 5.54 16.05
N ALA A 40 16.35 5.36 15.37
CA ALA A 40 15.48 6.45 14.94
C ALA A 40 14.01 6.13 15.21
N ALA A 41 13.24 7.14 15.61
CA ALA A 41 11.78 7.05 15.59
C ALA A 41 11.27 7.13 14.15
N THR A 42 10.08 6.59 13.91
CA THR A 42 9.36 6.71 12.65
C THR A 42 7.88 6.88 12.92
N ALA A 43 7.20 7.73 12.16
CA ALA A 43 5.77 7.96 12.30
C ALA A 43 5.11 8.27 10.96
N ASN A 44 3.80 8.04 10.89
CA ASN A 44 2.95 8.47 9.80
C ASN A 44 1.56 8.77 10.37
N ILE A 45 1.20 10.05 10.39
CA ILE A 45 -0.08 10.55 10.90
C ILE A 45 -0.81 11.14 9.72
N ALA A 46 -2.05 10.72 9.49
CA ALA A 46 -2.88 11.24 8.41
C ALA A 46 -4.30 11.51 8.91
N TYR A 47 -4.79 12.72 8.64
CA TYR A 47 -6.17 13.11 8.82
C TYR A 47 -6.85 13.19 7.46
N ASP A 48 -7.96 12.47 7.32
CA ASP A 48 -8.75 12.37 6.09
C ASP A 48 -10.12 12.99 6.29
N TYR A 49 -10.65 13.53 5.20
CA TYR A 49 -12.04 13.96 5.04
C TYR A 49 -12.56 13.40 3.72
N ASN A 50 -13.76 12.80 3.75
CA ASN A 50 -14.45 12.32 2.57
C ASN A 50 -15.86 12.94 2.49
N ASP A 51 -16.20 13.47 1.33
CA ASP A 51 -17.54 13.97 0.96
C ASP A 51 -18.08 13.06 -0.14
N PHE A 52 -19.26 12.51 0.06
CA PHE A 52 -19.90 11.57 -0.84
C PHE A 52 -21.12 12.19 -1.52
N SER A 53 -21.27 11.95 -2.81
CA SER A 53 -22.44 12.44 -3.56
C SER A 53 -23.75 11.97 -2.93
N SER A 54 -24.74 12.85 -2.90
CA SER A 54 -26.07 12.59 -2.34
C SER A 54 -26.74 11.40 -3.04
N GLY A 55 -27.40 10.53 -2.28
CA GLY A 55 -28.08 9.34 -2.81
C GLY A 55 -27.17 8.14 -3.08
N SER A 56 -25.87 8.24 -2.77
CA SER A 56 -24.91 7.14 -2.91
C SER A 56 -25.08 6.02 -1.88
N GLY A 57 -25.80 6.27 -0.79
CA GLY A 57 -25.86 5.41 0.39
C GLY A 57 -24.60 5.48 1.27
N LEU A 58 -23.69 6.42 0.96
CA LEU A 58 -22.49 6.74 1.72
C LEU A 58 -22.73 7.99 2.55
N GLU A 59 -22.08 8.12 3.68
CA GLU A 59 -22.15 9.27 4.59
C GLU A 59 -20.80 9.96 4.63
N ASP A 60 -20.81 11.32 4.63
CA ASP A 60 -19.60 12.11 4.79
C ASP A 60 -18.95 11.81 6.13
N ASP A 61 -17.65 11.71 6.14
CA ASP A 61 -16.89 11.35 7.35
C ASP A 61 -15.52 12.04 7.36
N ASP A 62 -14.99 12.24 8.57
CA ASP A 62 -13.65 12.68 8.79
C ASP A 62 -13.00 11.92 9.95
N ALA A 63 -11.75 11.56 9.79
CA ALA A 63 -11.03 10.81 10.82
C ALA A 63 -9.52 10.98 10.74
N VAL A 64 -8.84 10.77 11.88
CA VAL A 64 -7.41 10.47 11.85
C VAL A 64 -7.25 9.05 11.32
N ARG A 65 -7.04 8.92 10.01
CA ARG A 65 -6.99 7.66 9.28
C ARG A 65 -5.77 6.80 9.62
N ARG A 66 -4.66 7.45 9.99
CA ARG A 66 -3.41 6.78 10.37
C ARG A 66 -2.84 7.40 11.62
N LYS A 67 -2.48 6.55 12.58
CA LYS A 67 -1.76 6.89 13.81
C LYS A 67 -0.60 5.89 13.98
N GLU A 68 0.26 5.87 12.98
CA GLU A 68 1.33 4.88 12.86
C GLU A 68 2.59 5.41 13.53
N PHE A 69 3.14 4.64 14.47
CA PHE A 69 4.38 4.96 15.19
C PHE A 69 5.27 3.74 15.30
N GLY A 70 6.57 3.97 15.35
CA GLY A 70 7.53 2.90 15.49
C GLY A 70 8.96 3.39 15.67
N ALA A 71 9.87 2.43 15.62
CA ALA A 71 11.30 2.67 15.71
C ALA A 71 12.06 1.80 14.71
N THR A 72 13.19 2.31 14.26
CA THR A 72 14.15 1.59 13.42
C THR A 72 15.50 1.55 14.13
N LEU A 73 16.15 0.39 14.10
CA LEU A 73 17.52 0.19 14.56
C LEU A 73 18.34 -0.28 13.37
N LYS A 74 19.41 0.45 13.02
CA LYS A 74 20.17 0.18 11.81
C LYS A 74 21.67 0.25 12.03
N LYS A 75 22.40 -0.76 11.59
CA LYS A 75 23.84 -0.72 11.39
C LYS A 75 24.15 -0.89 9.92
N LYS A 76 24.63 0.19 9.28
CA LYS A 76 24.82 0.25 7.83
C LYS A 76 25.68 -0.93 7.34
N GLY A 77 25.17 -1.65 6.34
CA GLY A 77 25.85 -2.81 5.73
C GLY A 77 25.86 -4.08 6.57
N VAL A 78 25.17 -4.10 7.73
CA VAL A 78 25.11 -5.28 8.62
C VAL A 78 23.66 -5.71 8.83
N TYR A 79 22.83 -4.87 9.45
CA TYR A 79 21.43 -5.17 9.72
C TYR A 79 20.58 -3.91 9.80
N ASP A 80 19.28 -4.10 9.68
CA ASP A 80 18.25 -3.16 10.13
C ASP A 80 17.07 -3.91 10.74
N ALA A 81 16.45 -3.32 11.73
CA ALA A 81 15.25 -3.80 12.38
C ALA A 81 14.20 -2.70 12.41
N MET A 82 12.94 -3.08 12.36
CA MET A 82 11.80 -2.17 12.45
C MET A 82 10.74 -2.77 13.36
N VAL A 83 10.14 -1.92 14.17
CA VAL A 83 8.89 -2.19 14.89
C VAL A 83 7.94 -1.05 14.60
N TYR A 84 6.76 -1.35 14.04
CA TYR A 84 5.82 -0.35 13.57
C TYR A 84 4.38 -0.77 13.85
N TYR A 85 3.59 0.11 14.44
CA TYR A 85 2.23 -0.15 14.90
C TYR A 85 1.28 0.98 14.50
N ASP A 86 0.08 0.65 14.06
CA ASP A 86 -0.98 1.62 13.79
C ASP A 86 -2.02 1.61 14.93
N PHE A 87 -2.01 2.65 15.73
CA PHE A 87 -2.93 2.86 16.85
C PHE A 87 -4.36 3.22 16.38
N GLN A 88 -4.59 3.50 15.09
CA GLN A 88 -5.93 3.75 14.57
C GLN A 88 -6.65 2.46 14.23
N SER A 89 -5.96 1.54 13.61
CA SER A 89 -6.51 0.23 13.23
C SER A 89 -6.22 -0.87 14.26
N ASP A 90 -5.50 -0.54 15.32
CA ASP A 90 -5.06 -1.46 16.39
C ASP A 90 -4.30 -2.66 15.80
N THR A 91 -3.37 -2.39 14.86
CA THR A 91 -2.67 -3.43 14.12
C THR A 91 -1.16 -3.22 14.06
N TRP A 92 -0.42 -4.32 14.19
CA TRP A 92 0.99 -4.35 13.84
C TRP A 92 1.15 -4.16 12.32
N LEU A 93 2.10 -3.32 11.95
CA LEU A 93 2.49 -3.14 10.56
C LEU A 93 3.74 -3.97 10.29
N ASP A 94 4.91 -3.35 10.20
CA ASP A 94 6.15 -4.08 9.91
C ASP A 94 6.93 -4.32 11.22
N VAL A 95 7.18 -5.58 11.56
CA VAL A 95 7.96 -5.99 12.73
C VAL A 95 8.95 -7.05 12.27
N PHE A 96 10.16 -6.64 11.95
CA PHE A 96 11.17 -7.53 11.39
C PHE A 96 12.59 -7.12 11.74
N VAL A 97 13.52 -8.06 11.55
CA VAL A 97 14.94 -7.80 11.43
C VAL A 97 15.43 -8.28 10.06
N ARG A 98 16.31 -7.48 9.43
CA ARG A 98 16.90 -7.76 8.12
C ARG A 98 18.41 -7.75 8.22
N PHE A 99 19.07 -8.73 7.62
CA PHE A 99 20.53 -8.91 7.64
C PHE A 99 21.11 -8.83 6.23
N GLU A 100 22.25 -8.14 6.11
CA GLU A 100 23.06 -8.12 4.89
C GLU A 100 23.95 -9.36 4.85
N SER A 101 23.78 -10.23 3.84
CA SER A 101 24.53 -11.47 3.75
C SER A 101 26.05 -11.31 3.72
N LYS A 102 26.53 -10.19 3.14
CA LYS A 102 27.96 -9.88 3.07
C LYS A 102 28.61 -9.76 4.45
N ALA A 103 27.87 -9.22 5.44
CA ALA A 103 28.38 -9.06 6.81
C ALA A 103 28.61 -10.41 7.53
N PHE A 104 27.81 -11.44 7.18
CA PHE A 104 27.83 -12.73 7.88
C PHE A 104 28.56 -13.82 7.09
N PHE A 105 28.49 -13.78 5.75
CA PHE A 105 29.04 -14.83 4.89
C PHE A 105 30.23 -14.36 4.04
N GLY A 106 30.64 -13.10 4.17
CA GLY A 106 31.71 -12.51 3.36
C GLY A 106 31.34 -12.32 1.87
N ARG A 107 30.15 -12.77 1.44
CA ARG A 107 29.65 -12.70 0.06
C ARG A 107 28.28 -12.03 0.01
N ASP A 108 28.09 -11.16 -0.97
CA ASP A 108 26.79 -10.54 -1.23
C ASP A 108 25.91 -11.49 -2.07
N ILE A 109 25.08 -12.28 -1.39
CA ILE A 109 24.03 -13.12 -1.96
C ILE A 109 22.64 -12.54 -1.66
N GLY A 110 22.54 -11.25 -1.29
CA GLY A 110 21.30 -10.57 -0.97
C GLY A 110 21.09 -10.36 0.53
N ARG A 111 19.87 -10.00 0.89
CA ARG A 111 19.44 -9.71 2.27
C ARG A 111 18.42 -10.74 2.71
N PHE A 112 18.44 -11.09 3.99
CA PHE A 112 17.46 -11.97 4.61
C PHE A 112 16.68 -11.19 5.65
N ARG A 113 15.35 -11.26 5.57
CA ARG A 113 14.41 -10.60 6.48
C ARG A 113 13.60 -11.64 7.22
N PHE A 114 13.47 -11.49 8.53
CA PHE A 114 12.75 -12.39 9.44
C PHE A 114 11.74 -11.57 10.25
N GLY A 115 10.51 -12.00 10.34
CA GLY A 115 9.46 -11.35 11.12
C GLY A 115 8.16 -11.17 10.37
N TYR A 116 7.39 -10.16 10.74
CA TYR A 116 6.10 -9.80 10.16
C TYR A 116 6.28 -8.68 9.14
N MET A 117 5.90 -8.93 7.89
CA MET A 117 6.20 -8.04 6.78
C MET A 117 5.21 -8.20 5.63
N LYS A 118 5.18 -7.22 4.73
CA LYS A 118 4.43 -7.28 3.47
C LYS A 118 4.94 -8.43 2.61
N THR A 119 4.00 -9.19 2.01
CA THR A 119 4.34 -10.18 0.97
C THR A 119 4.68 -9.48 -0.35
N PRO A 120 5.62 -10.00 -1.16
CA PRO A 120 6.09 -9.35 -2.38
C PRO A 120 5.12 -9.52 -3.57
N VAL A 121 3.81 -9.30 -3.38
CA VAL A 121 2.79 -9.28 -4.44
C VAL A 121 1.98 -8.01 -4.31
N GLY A 122 1.72 -7.32 -5.43
CA GLY A 122 1.05 -6.03 -5.44
C GLY A 122 2.05 -4.87 -5.31
N LEU A 123 2.39 -4.25 -6.44
CA LEU A 123 3.32 -3.10 -6.50
C LEU A 123 2.83 -1.94 -5.64
N ASP A 124 1.55 -1.55 -5.81
CA ASP A 124 0.96 -0.43 -5.08
C ASP A 124 0.86 -0.74 -3.57
N ALA A 125 0.55 -1.99 -3.18
CA ALA A 125 0.57 -2.43 -1.79
C ALA A 125 1.99 -2.40 -1.18
N ASN A 126 3.02 -2.73 -1.97
CA ASN A 126 4.42 -2.69 -1.53
C ASN A 126 5.03 -1.28 -1.54
N THR A 127 4.40 -0.33 -2.23
CA THR A 127 4.70 1.09 -2.10
C THR A 127 4.35 1.57 -0.69
N SER A 128 5.19 2.42 -0.12
CA SER A 128 4.91 3.01 1.20
C SER A 128 3.68 3.91 1.13
N SER A 129 2.79 3.85 2.12
CA SER A 129 1.65 4.76 2.25
C SER A 129 2.05 6.24 2.34
N ARG A 130 3.29 6.52 2.72
CA ARG A 130 3.89 7.87 2.69
C ARG A 130 4.13 8.37 1.26
N ALA A 131 4.43 7.44 0.34
CA ALA A 131 4.75 7.71 -1.06
C ALA A 131 3.57 7.58 -2.02
N GLY A 132 2.41 7.13 -1.55
CA GLY A 132 1.21 7.00 -2.37
C GLY A 132 0.77 8.33 -2.97
N SER A 133 0.44 8.33 -4.27
CA SER A 133 -0.11 9.51 -4.97
C SER A 133 -1.60 9.68 -4.73
N PHE A 134 -2.32 8.62 -4.39
CA PHE A 134 -3.73 8.65 -3.98
C PHE A 134 -3.87 8.31 -2.50
N LEU A 135 -4.99 8.70 -1.90
CA LEU A 135 -5.28 8.43 -0.49
C LEU A 135 -5.33 6.93 -0.22
N GLU A 136 -5.91 6.17 -1.14
CA GLU A 136 -6.06 4.72 -1.02
C GLU A 136 -5.39 3.98 -2.20
N THR A 137 -5.02 2.72 -1.96
CA THR A 137 -4.47 1.84 -2.98
C THR A 137 -5.49 1.53 -4.07
N ALA A 138 -5.00 1.22 -5.26
CA ALA A 138 -5.81 0.88 -6.41
C ALA A 138 -6.78 -0.28 -6.12
N LEU A 139 -7.96 -0.21 -6.69
CA LEU A 139 -9.08 -1.15 -6.49
C LEU A 139 -8.66 -2.63 -6.52
N PRO A 140 -7.94 -3.16 -7.54
CA PRO A 140 -7.55 -4.56 -7.56
C PRO A 140 -6.52 -4.91 -6.48
N VAL A 141 -5.69 -3.98 -6.07
CA VAL A 141 -4.68 -4.21 -5.03
C VAL A 141 -5.35 -4.43 -3.67
N GLN A 142 -6.43 -3.71 -3.36
CA GLN A 142 -7.21 -3.92 -2.13
C GLN A 142 -7.75 -5.34 -2.01
N ALA A 143 -8.18 -5.96 -3.13
CA ALA A 143 -8.78 -7.29 -3.15
C ALA A 143 -7.76 -8.43 -3.23
N PHE A 144 -6.67 -8.23 -3.96
CA PHE A 144 -5.75 -9.32 -4.32
C PHE A 144 -4.43 -9.31 -3.55
N TYR A 145 -4.11 -8.26 -2.81
CA TYR A 145 -2.94 -8.25 -1.96
C TYR A 145 -3.07 -9.27 -0.83
N ALA A 146 -2.04 -10.11 -0.65
CA ALA A 146 -2.06 -11.16 0.37
C ALA A 146 -1.88 -10.62 1.81
N GLY A 147 -1.57 -9.34 1.97
CA GLY A 147 -1.33 -8.73 3.27
C GLY A 147 0.09 -8.96 3.80
N ARG A 148 0.24 -8.67 5.09
CA ARG A 148 1.45 -8.98 5.83
C ARG A 148 1.38 -10.41 6.37
N ARG A 149 2.54 -11.05 6.47
CA ARG A 149 2.70 -12.42 6.98
C ARG A 149 3.96 -12.52 7.83
N THR A 150 3.95 -13.41 8.80
CA THR A 150 5.15 -13.77 9.57
C THR A 150 5.96 -14.82 8.84
N GLY A 151 7.26 -14.60 8.66
CA GLY A 151 8.09 -15.57 7.94
C GLY A 151 9.49 -15.08 7.65
N VAL A 152 10.05 -15.66 6.59
CA VAL A 152 11.41 -15.37 6.10
C VAL A 152 11.32 -14.92 4.66
N GLU A 153 12.03 -13.87 4.32
CA GLU A 153 12.14 -13.36 2.95
C GLU A 153 13.62 -13.16 2.59
N TRP A 154 13.97 -13.55 1.39
CA TRP A 154 15.23 -13.25 0.74
C TRP A 154 15.01 -12.22 -0.36
N VAL A 155 15.93 -11.24 -0.42
CA VAL A 155 15.91 -10.15 -1.41
C VAL A 155 17.29 -9.99 -2.01
N LEU A 156 17.41 -10.15 -3.32
CA LEU A 156 18.61 -9.86 -4.09
C LEU A 156 18.37 -8.67 -5.00
N GLU A 157 19.01 -7.55 -4.70
CA GLU A 157 18.97 -6.35 -5.53
C GLU A 157 20.30 -6.16 -6.26
N ARG A 158 20.21 -5.91 -7.55
CA ARG A 158 21.33 -5.60 -8.46
C ARG A 158 20.97 -4.35 -9.27
N PRO A 159 21.91 -3.72 -9.95
CA PRO A 159 21.61 -2.51 -10.72
C PRO A 159 20.41 -2.64 -11.67
N GLN A 160 20.26 -3.78 -12.33
CA GLN A 160 19.25 -4.00 -13.36
C GLN A 160 18.14 -4.97 -12.96
N TYR A 161 18.17 -5.60 -11.80
CA TYR A 161 17.13 -6.52 -11.36
C TYR A 161 16.98 -6.61 -9.86
N LEU A 162 15.77 -6.97 -9.43
CA LEU A 162 15.42 -7.31 -8.06
C LEU A 162 14.74 -8.67 -8.07
N LEU A 163 15.20 -9.58 -7.21
CA LEU A 163 14.56 -10.87 -6.94
C LEU A 163 14.15 -10.92 -5.48
N GLN A 164 12.92 -11.34 -5.22
CA GLN A 164 12.39 -11.53 -3.88
C GLN A 164 11.75 -12.91 -3.80
N ALA A 165 12.00 -13.63 -2.71
CA ALA A 165 11.36 -14.90 -2.41
C ALA A 165 11.09 -15.00 -0.91
N GLY A 166 9.86 -15.38 -0.54
CA GLY A 166 9.44 -15.47 0.86
C GLY A 166 8.66 -16.75 1.14
N ALA A 167 8.85 -17.27 2.35
CA ALA A 167 8.07 -18.34 2.93
C ALA A 167 7.55 -17.90 4.30
N TYR A 168 6.24 -17.99 4.47
CA TYR A 168 5.52 -17.48 5.63
C TYR A 168 4.63 -18.58 6.19
N GLY A 169 4.43 -18.60 7.51
CA GLY A 169 3.63 -19.65 8.11
C GLY A 169 3.19 -19.40 9.54
N GLY A 170 2.22 -20.20 9.99
CA GLY A 170 1.58 -20.06 11.28
C GLY A 170 0.58 -18.90 11.33
N LYS A 171 0.08 -18.61 12.53
CA LYS A 171 -0.65 -17.37 12.77
C LYS A 171 0.32 -16.20 12.65
N ASP A 172 -0.11 -15.14 11.98
CA ASP A 172 0.69 -13.92 11.90
C ASP A 172 0.71 -13.16 13.23
N LEU A 173 1.35 -12.01 13.27
CA LEU A 173 1.48 -11.22 14.50
C LEU A 173 0.14 -10.70 15.04
N GLN A 174 -0.89 -10.62 14.19
CA GLN A 174 -2.26 -10.28 14.60
C GLN A 174 -3.06 -11.49 15.11
N GLY A 175 -2.50 -12.71 14.98
CA GLY A 175 -3.22 -13.94 15.26
C GLY A 175 -4.12 -14.43 14.12
N ASP A 176 -4.06 -13.76 12.98
CA ASP A 176 -4.82 -14.06 11.76
C ASP A 176 -4.06 -15.02 10.83
N ASN A 177 -4.70 -15.35 9.69
CA ASN A 177 -4.12 -16.08 8.55
C ASN A 177 -3.43 -17.40 8.96
N PRO A 178 -4.11 -18.31 9.67
CA PRO A 178 -3.55 -19.62 9.94
C PRO A 178 -3.33 -20.36 8.63
N GLY A 179 -2.11 -20.82 8.38
CA GLY A 179 -1.75 -21.50 7.14
C GLY A 179 -0.34 -21.21 6.71
N THR A 180 -0.04 -21.40 5.44
CA THR A 180 1.28 -21.12 4.86
C THR A 180 1.15 -20.30 3.59
N THR A 181 2.10 -19.42 3.34
CA THR A 181 2.19 -18.63 2.11
C THR A 181 3.61 -18.71 1.57
N GLN A 182 3.74 -18.89 0.27
CA GLN A 182 4.98 -18.72 -0.47
C GLN A 182 4.78 -17.63 -1.49
N ALA A 183 5.78 -16.76 -1.69
CA ALA A 183 5.68 -15.67 -2.65
C ALA A 183 7.04 -15.41 -3.30
N VAL A 184 6.99 -15.06 -4.59
CA VAL A 184 8.15 -14.64 -5.36
C VAL A 184 7.82 -13.42 -6.18
N ARG A 185 8.81 -12.55 -6.38
CA ARG A 185 8.72 -11.38 -7.26
C ARG A 185 10.05 -11.20 -7.97
N ALA A 186 9.99 -10.98 -9.27
CA ALA A 186 11.13 -10.66 -10.10
C ALA A 186 10.88 -9.35 -10.83
N VAL A 187 11.84 -8.44 -10.78
CA VAL A 187 11.78 -7.14 -11.43
C VAL A 187 13.01 -6.97 -12.31
N TRP A 188 12.80 -6.49 -13.52
CA TRP A 188 13.84 -6.06 -14.43
C TRP A 188 13.77 -4.54 -14.63
N THR A 189 14.91 -3.89 -14.43
CA THR A 189 15.09 -2.43 -14.58
C THR A 189 16.16 -2.14 -15.61
N PRO A 190 15.84 -2.25 -16.92
CA PRO A 190 16.82 -1.99 -17.99
C PRO A 190 17.38 -0.57 -17.94
N VAL A 191 16.60 0.38 -17.46
CA VAL A 191 17.01 1.77 -17.19
C VAL A 191 16.74 2.07 -15.72
N LYS A 192 17.78 2.48 -14.98
CA LYS A 192 17.69 2.83 -13.55
C LYS A 192 18.66 3.97 -13.25
N ALA A 193 18.21 5.17 -13.52
CA ALA A 193 18.92 6.42 -13.19
C ALA A 193 17.97 7.38 -12.47
N PRO A 194 18.46 8.37 -11.70
CA PRO A 194 17.61 9.41 -11.15
C PRO A 194 16.82 10.11 -12.24
N GLY A 195 15.49 10.07 -12.13
CA GLY A 195 14.58 10.67 -13.11
C GLY A 195 14.46 9.92 -14.45
N ASP A 196 15.04 8.74 -14.59
CA ASP A 196 14.88 7.91 -15.78
C ASP A 196 14.86 6.42 -15.37
N VAL A 197 13.66 5.82 -15.33
CA VAL A 197 13.46 4.45 -14.87
C VAL A 197 12.49 3.72 -15.80
N ILE A 198 12.85 2.50 -16.16
CA ILE A 198 11.95 1.50 -16.74
C ILE A 198 11.99 0.29 -15.81
N HIS A 199 10.85 -0.08 -15.28
CA HIS A 199 10.65 -1.23 -14.42
C HIS A 199 9.58 -2.13 -15.00
N LEU A 200 9.87 -3.40 -15.13
CA LEU A 200 8.93 -4.46 -15.51
C LEU A 200 9.04 -5.57 -14.49
N GLY A 201 7.92 -6.00 -13.92
CA GLY A 201 7.91 -7.00 -12.88
C GLY A 201 6.82 -8.05 -13.01
N LEU A 202 7.10 -9.19 -12.39
CA LEU A 202 6.19 -10.32 -12.27
C LEU A 202 6.20 -10.79 -10.81
N ALA A 203 5.00 -11.03 -10.27
CA ALA A 203 4.83 -11.56 -8.92
C ALA A 203 3.92 -12.78 -8.93
N TYR A 204 4.20 -13.72 -8.02
CA TYR A 204 3.36 -14.89 -7.78
C TYR A 204 3.33 -15.19 -6.28
N SER A 205 2.16 -15.59 -5.78
CA SER A 205 2.05 -16.18 -4.45
C SER A 205 1.07 -17.36 -4.44
N GLN A 206 1.36 -18.30 -3.55
CA GLN A 206 0.50 -19.42 -3.22
C GLN A 206 0.28 -19.42 -1.70
N GLU A 207 -0.96 -19.33 -1.29
CA GLU A 207 -1.41 -19.42 0.09
C GLU A 207 -2.22 -20.69 0.26
N ASN A 208 -1.93 -21.46 1.31
CA ASN A 208 -2.70 -22.62 1.72
C ASN A 208 -3.35 -22.28 3.07
N PRO A 209 -4.56 -21.69 3.06
CA PRO A 209 -5.26 -21.29 4.26
C PRO A 209 -5.65 -22.52 5.09
N ARG A 210 -5.73 -22.35 6.41
CA ARG A 210 -6.18 -23.42 7.32
C ARG A 210 -7.40 -22.95 8.11
N GLY A 211 -8.28 -23.90 8.40
CA GLY A 211 -9.32 -23.69 9.40
C GLY A 211 -8.71 -23.51 10.80
N TYR A 212 -9.47 -22.97 11.70
CA TYR A 212 -9.08 -22.78 13.09
C TYR A 212 -10.27 -23.04 14.03
N SER A 213 -9.97 -23.42 15.26
CA SER A 213 -10.99 -23.43 16.32
C SER A 213 -10.87 -22.15 17.15
N ASP A 214 -11.98 -21.51 17.42
CA ASP A 214 -12.05 -20.33 18.29
C ASP A 214 -11.99 -20.73 19.77
N GLY A 215 -12.00 -19.74 20.66
CA GLY A 215 -11.94 -19.94 22.12
C GLY A 215 -13.18 -20.63 22.72
N ARG A 216 -14.18 -20.96 21.89
CA ARG A 216 -15.39 -21.71 22.27
C ARG A 216 -15.42 -23.12 21.63
N ASP A 217 -14.26 -23.59 21.13
CA ASP A 217 -14.09 -24.84 20.39
C ASP A 217 -14.96 -24.98 19.13
N VAL A 218 -15.49 -23.86 18.59
CA VAL A 218 -16.17 -23.87 17.32
C VAL A 218 -15.14 -23.92 16.20
N HIS A 219 -15.22 -24.94 15.35
CA HIS A 219 -14.35 -25.09 14.21
C HIS A 219 -14.83 -24.20 13.05
N HIS A 220 -13.93 -23.34 12.55
CA HIS A 220 -14.11 -22.51 11.36
C HIS A 220 -13.32 -23.11 10.21
N GLU A 221 -14.02 -23.48 9.14
CA GLU A 221 -13.38 -23.95 7.91
C GLU A 221 -12.53 -22.84 7.27
N ALA A 222 -11.50 -23.26 6.54
CA ALA A 222 -10.71 -22.33 5.75
C ALA A 222 -11.59 -21.62 4.72
N SER A 223 -11.51 -20.31 4.66
CA SER A 223 -12.26 -19.49 3.72
C SER A 223 -11.38 -18.37 3.16
N ALA A 224 -11.75 -17.87 1.97
CA ALA A 224 -11.19 -16.67 1.38
C ALA A 224 -12.33 -15.66 1.11
N ARG A 225 -11.97 -14.40 0.95
CA ARG A 225 -12.91 -13.36 0.53
C ARG A 225 -12.14 -12.26 -0.21
N LEU A 226 -12.57 -11.98 -1.43
CA LEU A 226 -11.99 -10.93 -2.26
C LEU A 226 -12.97 -9.77 -2.34
N ARG A 227 -12.53 -8.58 -1.94
CA ARG A 227 -13.41 -7.40 -1.88
C ARG A 227 -12.60 -6.11 -1.89
N ALA A 228 -13.20 -5.01 -2.32
CA ALA A 228 -12.59 -3.69 -2.28
C ALA A 228 -13.61 -2.60 -1.92
N ARG A 229 -13.11 -1.51 -1.31
CA ARG A 229 -13.81 -0.23 -1.16
C ARG A 229 -13.67 0.58 -2.46
N PRO A 230 -14.52 1.58 -2.69
CA PRO A 230 -14.46 2.43 -3.89
C PRO A 230 -13.29 3.44 -3.83
N GLU A 231 -12.07 2.96 -3.66
CA GLU A 231 -10.83 3.74 -3.50
C GLU A 231 -10.94 4.91 -2.48
N ALA A 232 -11.86 4.79 -1.52
CA ALA A 232 -12.09 5.71 -0.41
C ALA A 232 -11.94 5.02 0.94
N GLY A 233 -11.27 5.69 1.89
CA GLY A 233 -10.87 5.08 3.15
C GLY A 233 -11.91 5.14 4.26
N LEU A 234 -12.80 6.15 4.23
CA LEU A 234 -13.77 6.43 5.30
C LEU A 234 -15.17 5.88 4.98
N THR A 235 -15.23 4.69 4.41
CA THR A 235 -16.49 3.95 4.22
C THR A 235 -16.25 2.46 4.43
N ASP A 236 -17.26 1.76 4.93
CA ASP A 236 -17.27 0.30 5.00
C ASP A 236 -18.03 -0.37 3.86
N ILE A 237 -18.66 0.43 2.99
CA ILE A 237 -19.38 -0.07 1.84
C ILE A 237 -18.40 -0.64 0.81
N ARG A 238 -18.74 -1.81 0.28
CA ARG A 238 -18.00 -2.50 -0.78
C ARG A 238 -18.95 -2.86 -1.90
N TYR A 239 -18.79 -2.20 -3.02
CA TYR A 239 -19.60 -2.47 -4.21
C TYR A 239 -19.22 -3.80 -4.87
N VAL A 240 -17.98 -4.24 -4.67
CA VAL A 240 -17.48 -5.53 -5.15
C VAL A 240 -17.02 -6.40 -3.99
N ASP A 241 -17.54 -7.61 -3.92
CA ASP A 241 -17.28 -8.56 -2.84
C ASP A 241 -17.73 -9.97 -3.26
N SER A 242 -16.79 -10.92 -3.32
CA SER A 242 -17.07 -12.32 -3.65
C SER A 242 -18.00 -13.00 -2.64
N GLY A 243 -18.15 -12.41 -1.43
CA GLY A 243 -18.65 -13.15 -0.28
C GLY A 243 -17.61 -14.16 0.25
N ALA A 244 -18.03 -14.97 1.20
CA ALA A 244 -17.16 -16.02 1.75
C ALA A 244 -17.00 -17.17 0.74
N LEU A 245 -15.78 -17.38 0.28
CA LEU A 245 -15.35 -18.52 -0.52
C LEU A 245 -15.00 -19.67 0.44
N VAL A 246 -16.01 -20.39 0.86
CA VAL A 246 -15.88 -21.46 1.87
C VAL A 246 -15.06 -22.64 1.34
N THR A 247 -14.51 -23.45 2.26
CA THR A 247 -13.68 -24.63 1.98
C THR A 247 -12.46 -24.31 1.09
N ALA A 248 -11.91 -23.11 1.23
CA ALA A 248 -10.71 -22.70 0.47
C ALA A 248 -9.55 -23.66 0.78
N ASP A 249 -8.96 -24.23 -0.28
CA ASP A 249 -7.82 -25.13 -0.18
C ASP A 249 -6.52 -24.41 -0.52
N GLN A 250 -6.55 -23.60 -1.59
CA GLN A 250 -5.40 -22.83 -2.04
C GLN A 250 -5.85 -21.51 -2.65
N ILE A 251 -5.07 -20.44 -2.41
CA ILE A 251 -5.24 -19.15 -3.06
C ILE A 251 -3.96 -18.84 -3.83
N ARG A 252 -4.06 -18.79 -5.16
CA ARG A 252 -2.96 -18.41 -6.04
C ARG A 252 -3.18 -16.99 -6.53
N ARG A 253 -2.12 -16.16 -6.46
CA ARG A 253 -2.15 -14.78 -6.97
C ARG A 253 -1.02 -14.60 -7.96
N THR A 254 -1.32 -13.97 -9.09
CA THR A 254 -0.35 -13.55 -10.10
C THR A 254 -0.47 -12.06 -10.32
N GLY A 255 0.66 -11.40 -10.53
CA GLY A 255 0.73 -9.96 -10.80
C GLY A 255 1.74 -9.64 -11.89
N LEU A 256 1.36 -8.77 -12.81
CA LEU A 256 2.25 -8.11 -13.76
C LEU A 256 2.31 -6.64 -13.38
N GLU A 257 3.49 -6.03 -13.39
CA GLU A 257 3.68 -4.66 -12.95
C GLU A 257 4.66 -3.91 -13.85
N GLY A 258 4.44 -2.61 -13.98
CA GLY A 258 5.31 -1.73 -14.75
C GLY A 258 5.36 -0.33 -14.17
N ILE A 259 6.57 0.28 -14.20
CA ILE A 259 6.79 1.69 -13.92
C ILE A 259 7.67 2.27 -15.02
N TRP A 260 7.29 3.46 -15.50
CA TRP A 260 8.10 4.31 -16.33
C TRP A 260 8.20 5.70 -15.70
N ILE A 261 9.43 6.20 -15.56
CA ILE A 261 9.70 7.55 -15.02
C ILE A 261 10.60 8.25 -16.02
N ARG A 262 10.25 9.47 -16.40
CA ARG A 262 11.12 10.34 -17.22
C ARG A 262 10.94 11.79 -16.81
N GLY A 263 11.95 12.32 -16.10
CA GLY A 263 11.87 13.65 -15.52
C GLY A 263 10.66 13.78 -14.59
N PRO A 264 9.80 14.78 -14.78
CA PRO A 264 8.64 15.02 -13.93
C PRO A 264 7.44 14.12 -14.23
N PHE A 265 7.51 13.27 -15.26
CA PHE A 265 6.43 12.38 -15.67
C PHE A 265 6.67 10.96 -15.18
N SER A 266 5.60 10.29 -14.74
CA SER A 266 5.64 8.86 -14.44
C SER A 266 4.35 8.15 -14.84
N LEU A 267 4.50 6.89 -15.24
CA LEU A 267 3.40 5.94 -15.46
C LEU A 267 3.63 4.73 -14.56
N GLN A 268 2.58 4.22 -13.97
CA GLN A 268 2.57 2.99 -13.19
C GLN A 268 1.34 2.16 -13.57
N ALA A 269 1.51 0.87 -13.76
CA ALA A 269 0.41 -0.02 -14.08
C ALA A 269 0.62 -1.38 -13.42
N GLU A 270 -0.47 -2.05 -13.09
CA GLU A 270 -0.46 -3.39 -12.53
C GLU A 270 -1.71 -4.15 -12.97
N ALA A 271 -1.55 -5.44 -13.27
CA ALA A 271 -2.64 -6.38 -13.50
C ALA A 271 -2.51 -7.53 -12.51
N LEU A 272 -3.58 -7.84 -11.80
CA LEU A 272 -3.64 -8.84 -10.74
C LEU A 272 -4.77 -9.84 -11.01
N GLN A 273 -4.50 -11.10 -10.70
CA GLN A 273 -5.49 -12.18 -10.70
C GLN A 273 -5.32 -13.02 -9.44
N ALA A 274 -6.45 -13.45 -8.86
CA ALA A 274 -6.46 -14.43 -7.79
C ALA A 274 -7.40 -15.59 -8.12
N THR A 275 -6.91 -16.82 -7.97
CA THR A 275 -7.69 -18.05 -8.10
C THR A 275 -7.75 -18.74 -6.75
N VAL A 276 -8.95 -19.05 -6.28
CA VAL A 276 -9.23 -19.79 -5.04
C VAL A 276 -9.74 -21.17 -5.40
N THR A 277 -8.94 -22.20 -5.15
CA THR A 277 -9.41 -23.59 -5.24
C THR A 277 -10.20 -23.95 -3.99
N ARG A 278 -11.27 -24.74 -4.12
CA ARG A 278 -12.20 -25.05 -3.02
C ARG A 278 -12.50 -26.54 -2.98
N LYS A 279 -12.49 -27.12 -1.80
CA LYS A 279 -12.81 -28.56 -1.62
C LYS A 279 -14.28 -28.83 -1.91
N GLY A 280 -14.56 -29.65 -2.91
CA GLY A 280 -15.92 -30.07 -3.27
C GLY A 280 -16.77 -29.00 -3.96
N LEU A 281 -16.19 -27.85 -4.32
CA LEU A 281 -16.84 -26.74 -5.00
C LEU A 281 -16.02 -26.31 -6.22
N PRO A 282 -16.61 -25.67 -7.23
CA PRO A 282 -15.87 -25.07 -8.35
C PRO A 282 -14.84 -24.07 -7.87
N ASP A 283 -13.70 -24.00 -8.54
CA ASP A 283 -12.72 -22.95 -8.35
C ASP A 283 -13.34 -21.58 -8.64
N TYR A 284 -12.77 -20.55 -8.04
CA TYR A 284 -13.19 -19.17 -8.23
C TYR A 284 -12.02 -18.32 -8.67
N THR A 285 -12.22 -17.46 -9.65
CA THR A 285 -11.19 -16.55 -10.16
C THR A 285 -11.72 -15.12 -10.22
N GLY A 286 -10.99 -14.17 -9.61
CA GLY A 286 -11.20 -12.73 -9.74
C GLY A 286 -10.00 -12.07 -10.39
N SER A 287 -10.22 -10.98 -11.11
CA SER A 287 -9.15 -10.23 -11.77
C SER A 287 -9.36 -8.72 -11.72
N GLY A 288 -8.28 -7.97 -11.87
CA GLY A 288 -8.35 -6.53 -11.96
C GLY A 288 -7.02 -5.91 -12.39
N GLN A 289 -7.09 -4.65 -12.80
CA GLN A 289 -5.94 -3.91 -13.28
C GLN A 289 -6.09 -2.43 -13.01
N TYR A 290 -4.98 -1.72 -12.95
CA TYR A 290 -4.98 -0.26 -12.96
C TYR A 290 -3.84 0.29 -13.80
N ALA A 291 -4.01 1.53 -14.25
CA ALA A 291 -2.96 2.35 -14.81
C ALA A 291 -3.05 3.76 -14.21
N MET A 292 -1.92 4.33 -13.83
CA MET A 292 -1.78 5.62 -13.18
C MET A 292 -0.75 6.46 -13.92
N ALA A 293 -1.07 7.72 -14.18
CA ALA A 293 -0.15 8.72 -14.71
C ALA A 293 0.05 9.83 -13.68
N SER A 294 1.26 10.34 -13.58
CA SER A 294 1.64 11.42 -12.68
C SER A 294 2.50 12.44 -13.40
N TRP A 295 2.28 13.73 -13.08
CA TRP A 295 3.07 14.85 -13.53
C TRP A 295 3.40 15.77 -12.35
N VAL A 296 4.68 15.90 -12.03
CA VAL A 296 5.16 16.85 -11.02
C VAL A 296 5.37 18.21 -11.69
N LEU A 297 4.44 19.14 -11.46
CA LEU A 297 4.39 20.46 -12.12
C LEU A 297 5.64 21.31 -11.81
N THR A 298 6.23 21.12 -10.65
CA THR A 298 7.40 21.87 -10.16
C THR A 298 8.72 21.32 -10.68
N GLY A 299 8.70 20.21 -11.43
CA GLY A 299 9.85 19.68 -12.17
C GLY A 299 10.62 18.55 -11.48
N GLU A 300 10.32 18.23 -10.22
CA GLU A 300 10.93 17.09 -9.52
C GLU A 300 10.57 15.78 -10.20
N SER A 301 11.43 14.80 -10.04
CA SER A 301 11.15 13.43 -10.50
C SER A 301 10.72 12.56 -9.34
N ARG A 302 9.81 11.63 -9.59
CA ARG A 302 9.41 10.63 -8.60
C ARG A 302 10.58 9.69 -8.31
N PRO A 303 11.04 9.59 -7.05
CA PRO A 303 12.15 8.70 -6.73
C PRO A 303 11.74 7.22 -6.86
N TYR A 304 12.70 6.36 -7.22
CA TYR A 304 12.53 4.93 -7.32
C TYR A 304 13.56 4.22 -6.43
N ASN A 305 13.11 3.28 -5.61
CA ASN A 305 13.97 2.54 -4.69
C ASN A 305 13.42 1.12 -4.45
N ALA A 306 14.30 0.13 -4.47
CA ALA A 306 14.01 -1.26 -4.11
C ALA A 306 12.73 -1.83 -4.76
N GLY A 307 12.52 -1.53 -6.06
CA GLY A 307 11.39 -2.07 -6.81
C GLY A 307 10.06 -1.34 -6.61
N ALA A 308 10.05 -0.13 -6.03
CA ALA A 308 8.86 0.69 -5.86
C ALA A 308 9.19 2.19 -5.98
N VAL A 309 8.16 3.02 -6.13
CA VAL A 309 8.31 4.48 -6.05
C VAL A 309 8.44 4.93 -4.59
N ALA A 310 9.10 6.06 -4.40
CA ALA A 310 9.29 6.68 -3.09
C ALA A 310 8.68 8.08 -3.05
N ASN A 311 8.69 8.70 -1.86
CA ASN A 311 8.11 10.03 -1.64
C ASN A 311 8.90 11.09 -2.41
N ILE A 312 8.18 12.02 -3.05
CA ILE A 312 8.79 13.17 -3.73
C ILE A 312 9.40 14.08 -2.68
N LYS A 313 10.64 14.51 -2.92
CA LYS A 313 11.33 15.50 -2.10
C LYS A 313 11.28 16.84 -2.83
N PRO A 314 10.65 17.88 -2.24
CA PRO A 314 10.60 19.19 -2.83
C PRO A 314 12.00 19.75 -3.06
N ALA A 315 12.20 20.39 -4.21
CA ALA A 315 13.42 21.12 -4.54
C ALA A 315 13.29 22.64 -4.27
N HIS A 316 12.06 23.10 -3.97
CA HIS A 316 11.72 24.50 -3.78
C HIS A 316 11.12 24.74 -2.40
N ASP A 317 11.31 25.94 -1.85
CA ASP A 317 10.79 26.34 -0.53
C ASP A 317 9.26 26.33 -0.45
N TYR A 318 8.58 26.51 -1.58
CA TYR A 318 7.11 26.42 -1.67
C TYR A 318 6.60 24.97 -1.84
N GLY A 319 7.50 24.00 -1.84
CA GLY A 319 7.18 22.60 -1.98
C GLY A 319 7.12 22.09 -3.42
N ALA A 320 6.67 20.86 -3.61
CA ALA A 320 6.46 20.23 -4.90
C ALA A 320 4.96 19.96 -5.11
N VAL A 321 4.47 20.14 -6.36
CA VAL A 321 3.08 19.92 -6.74
C VAL A 321 3.00 18.82 -7.78
N GLU A 322 2.21 17.79 -7.52
CA GLU A 322 1.95 16.67 -8.42
C GLU A 322 0.47 16.64 -8.81
N LEU A 323 0.19 16.45 -10.10
CA LEU A 323 -1.12 16.04 -10.62
C LEU A 323 -1.07 14.56 -10.97
N VAL A 324 -2.16 13.83 -10.65
CA VAL A 324 -2.22 12.39 -10.85
C VAL A 324 -3.61 11.97 -11.32
N ALA A 325 -3.64 11.00 -12.23
CA ALA A 325 -4.86 10.34 -12.68
C ALA A 325 -4.66 8.83 -12.66
N ARG A 326 -5.68 8.07 -12.24
CA ARG A 326 -5.67 6.61 -12.26
C ARG A 326 -6.98 6.11 -12.88
N TYR A 327 -6.90 4.99 -13.56
CA TYR A 327 -8.06 4.20 -13.93
C TYR A 327 -7.87 2.80 -13.36
N SER A 328 -8.83 2.36 -12.56
CA SER A 328 -8.85 1.04 -11.95
C SER A 328 -10.07 0.26 -12.41
N ARG A 329 -9.90 -1.05 -12.62
CA ARG A 329 -10.98 -1.97 -12.96
C ARG A 329 -10.83 -3.26 -12.20
N MET A 330 -11.95 -3.82 -11.73
CA MET A 330 -12.01 -5.12 -11.09
C MET A 330 -13.26 -5.89 -11.50
N ASP A 331 -13.11 -7.21 -11.68
CA ASP A 331 -14.19 -8.17 -11.95
C ASP A 331 -14.10 -9.32 -10.94
N LEU A 332 -15.14 -9.47 -10.13
CA LEU A 332 -15.30 -10.52 -9.14
C LEU A 332 -16.51 -11.43 -9.44
N ASP A 333 -17.03 -11.40 -10.67
CA ASP A 333 -18.04 -12.35 -11.12
C ASP A 333 -17.36 -13.59 -11.69
N ASP A 334 -17.69 -14.78 -11.18
CA ASP A 334 -17.22 -16.06 -11.70
C ASP A 334 -18.22 -17.19 -11.42
N GLY A 335 -18.75 -17.79 -12.47
CA GLY A 335 -19.77 -18.82 -12.38
C GLY A 335 -21.02 -18.37 -11.60
N SER A 336 -21.32 -19.04 -10.51
CA SER A 336 -22.45 -18.72 -9.63
C SER A 336 -22.17 -17.62 -8.60
N ILE A 337 -20.91 -17.18 -8.50
CA ILE A 337 -20.49 -16.13 -7.56
C ILE A 337 -20.57 -14.78 -8.27
N LEU A 338 -21.57 -13.98 -7.87
CA LEU A 338 -21.79 -12.64 -8.38
C LEU A 338 -21.16 -11.63 -7.42
N GLY A 339 -19.81 -11.51 -7.49
CA GLY A 339 -19.02 -10.62 -6.66
C GLY A 339 -19.04 -9.17 -7.13
N GLY A 340 -19.47 -8.95 -8.38
CA GLY A 340 -19.66 -7.64 -8.99
C GLY A 340 -18.44 -7.14 -9.77
N ARG A 341 -18.67 -6.07 -10.52
CA ARG A 341 -17.67 -5.33 -11.33
C ARG A 341 -17.63 -3.89 -10.90
N GLN A 342 -16.44 -3.30 -10.89
CA GLN A 342 -16.25 -1.90 -10.53
C GLN A 342 -15.14 -1.28 -11.36
N HIS A 343 -15.35 -0.01 -11.71
CA HIS A 343 -14.39 0.86 -12.36
C HIS A 343 -14.30 2.14 -11.57
N ASP A 344 -13.10 2.57 -11.23
CA ASP A 344 -12.85 3.83 -10.53
C ASP A 344 -11.94 4.71 -11.38
N LEU A 345 -12.27 5.99 -11.44
CA LEU A 345 -11.47 7.04 -12.09
C LEU A 345 -11.13 8.12 -11.06
N PRO A 346 -10.11 7.93 -10.23
CA PRO A 346 -9.60 8.99 -9.37
C PRO A 346 -8.70 9.97 -10.13
N LEU A 347 -8.93 11.26 -9.88
CA LEU A 347 -8.07 12.37 -10.25
C LEU A 347 -7.56 13.02 -8.97
N GLY A 348 -6.29 13.40 -8.92
CA GLY A 348 -5.71 13.93 -7.69
C GLY A 348 -4.70 15.05 -7.91
N ALA A 349 -4.55 15.87 -6.87
CA ALA A 349 -3.51 16.85 -6.73
C ALA A 349 -2.84 16.67 -5.37
N ASN A 350 -1.51 16.62 -5.36
CA ASN A 350 -0.70 16.45 -4.16
C ASN A 350 0.24 17.64 -4.01
N TRP A 351 0.31 18.19 -2.81
CA TRP A 351 1.27 19.22 -2.44
C TRP A 351 2.20 18.67 -1.36
N TYR A 352 3.42 18.41 -1.74
CA TYR A 352 4.52 18.03 -0.85
C TYR A 352 5.14 19.31 -0.32
N LEU A 353 4.64 19.83 0.81
CA LEU A 353 5.11 21.09 1.38
C LEU A 353 6.56 20.98 1.82
N THR A 354 6.92 19.86 2.48
CA THR A 354 8.30 19.50 2.85
C THR A 354 8.52 18.00 2.62
N SER A 355 9.70 17.49 2.96
CA SER A 355 9.94 16.03 2.99
C SER A 355 9.07 15.28 4.00
N HIS A 356 8.41 15.99 4.92
CA HIS A 356 7.63 15.44 6.04
C HIS A 356 6.14 15.76 6.00
N PHE A 357 5.73 16.82 5.32
CA PHE A 357 4.33 17.27 5.25
C PHE A 357 3.79 17.22 3.83
N LYS A 358 2.66 16.57 3.67
CA LYS A 358 1.96 16.41 2.40
C LYS A 358 0.47 16.67 2.56
N PHE A 359 -0.12 17.39 1.59
CA PHE A 359 -1.55 17.56 1.42
C PHE A 359 -1.98 16.88 0.12
N GLN A 360 -3.12 16.20 0.15
CA GLN A 360 -3.67 15.50 -1.01
C GLN A 360 -5.14 15.85 -1.16
N ALA A 361 -5.59 16.04 -2.40
CA ALA A 361 -6.98 16.18 -2.76
C ALA A 361 -7.28 15.21 -3.91
N ASN A 362 -8.31 14.38 -3.76
CA ASN A 362 -8.74 13.44 -4.79
C ASN A 362 -10.22 13.66 -5.11
N TYR A 363 -10.58 13.42 -6.35
CA TYR A 363 -11.95 13.24 -6.81
C TYR A 363 -12.06 11.87 -7.47
N VAL A 364 -12.93 11.02 -6.97
CA VAL A 364 -13.10 9.65 -7.43
C VAL A 364 -14.48 9.47 -8.04
N LYS A 365 -14.54 9.13 -9.31
CA LYS A 365 -15.78 8.71 -9.96
C LYS A 365 -15.83 7.18 -9.99
N VAL A 366 -16.87 6.61 -9.39
CA VAL A 366 -17.09 5.18 -9.29
C VAL A 366 -18.21 4.74 -10.24
N ASP A 367 -18.02 3.59 -10.86
CA ASP A 367 -19.07 2.87 -11.60
C ASP A 367 -19.02 1.40 -11.18
N ALA A 368 -20.02 0.95 -10.47
CA ALA A 368 -20.07 -0.39 -9.90
C ALA A 368 -21.39 -1.08 -10.18
N SER A 369 -21.34 -2.38 -10.44
CA SER A 369 -22.50 -3.22 -10.68
C SER A 369 -22.35 -4.55 -9.97
N ARG A 370 -23.31 -4.91 -9.12
CA ARG A 370 -23.33 -6.19 -8.40
C ARG A 370 -24.74 -6.70 -8.22
N ARG A 371 -25.00 -7.95 -8.63
CA ARG A 371 -26.32 -8.62 -8.48
C ARG A 371 -27.50 -7.79 -9.01
N GLY A 372 -27.30 -7.11 -10.13
CA GLY A 372 -28.32 -6.26 -10.76
C GLY A 372 -28.48 -4.87 -10.13
N VAL A 373 -27.74 -4.55 -9.07
CA VAL A 373 -27.68 -3.19 -8.50
C VAL A 373 -26.53 -2.43 -9.15
N HIS A 374 -26.81 -1.23 -9.65
CA HIS A 374 -25.85 -0.32 -10.23
C HIS A 374 -25.67 0.89 -9.30
N SER A 375 -24.42 1.30 -9.09
CA SER A 375 -24.07 2.40 -8.18
C SER A 375 -22.97 3.26 -8.82
N THR A 376 -23.17 4.58 -8.83
CA THR A 376 -22.24 5.55 -9.44
C THR A 376 -21.93 6.71 -8.48
N PRO A 377 -21.39 6.45 -7.29
CA PRO A 377 -21.03 7.54 -6.39
C PRO A 377 -19.86 8.35 -6.93
N GLU A 378 -19.86 9.63 -6.56
CA GLU A 378 -18.74 10.55 -6.72
C GLU A 378 -18.24 10.89 -5.33
N ILE A 379 -16.90 10.90 -5.15
CA ILE A 379 -16.28 11.05 -3.84
C ILE A 379 -15.22 12.13 -3.93
N PHE A 380 -15.28 13.11 -3.05
CA PHE A 380 -14.22 14.09 -2.86
C PHE A 380 -13.47 13.76 -1.57
N GLU A 381 -12.14 13.70 -1.64
CA GLU A 381 -11.31 13.32 -0.51
C GLU A 381 -10.20 14.34 -0.28
N LEU A 382 -9.92 14.62 0.98
CA LEU A 382 -8.79 15.42 1.41
C LEU A 382 -7.96 14.65 2.42
N ARG A 383 -6.63 14.82 2.38
CA ARG A 383 -5.70 14.31 3.40
C ARG A 383 -4.68 15.36 3.77
N ALA A 384 -4.47 15.53 5.06
CA ALA A 384 -3.28 16.17 5.61
C ALA A 384 -2.41 15.08 6.25
N GLN A 385 -1.17 14.94 5.81
CA GLN A 385 -0.25 13.88 6.26
C GLN A 385 1.06 14.45 6.75
N MET A 386 1.52 13.93 7.89
CA MET A 386 2.85 14.16 8.46
C MET A 386 3.56 12.81 8.61
N HIS A 387 4.83 12.73 8.21
CA HIS A 387 5.62 11.50 8.37
C HIS A 387 7.11 11.76 8.53
N PHE A 388 7.81 10.82 9.14
CA PHE A 388 9.27 10.83 9.27
C PHE A 388 9.85 9.43 9.46
#